data_33171b5a983c771f14efd757bd7f85bd
#
_entry.id   33171b5a983c771f14efd757bd7f85bd
#
_cell.length_a   1.000
_cell.length_b   1.000
_cell.length_c   1.000
_cell.angle_alpha   90.00
_cell.angle_beta   90.00
_cell.angle_gamma   90.00
#
_symmetry.space_group_name_H-M   'P 1'
#
loop_
_entity.id
_entity.type
_entity.pdbx_description
1 polymer ?
#
loop_
_entity_poly.entity_id
_entity_poly.type
_entity_poly.pdbx_seq_one_letter_code
_entity_poly.pdbx_strand_id
1 'polypeptide(L)'
;MTAGATVTDRCTQYALDVVAGVIVAGEYVKLACQRHLDDLEKAKAAPYRFYFDVEKSEEIINFAEELTIAEGDEQENVTAYPFQCFILGSLNGWRTKEKGHRRFRTSYVQLGRQNGKSFINGILACYYGNFDGYKYGKIFCTATKQDQANIVFDEIVKFINSDEDLSEWFKVHEHNHTIDCLCTHSEIKALSGDTKSLDGHRAYLGIVDEYHAHKTNQMYKLLEGGIKKLKSALISVITTAGFDLKSPCYKLYEYCCNLLKGVFENDSQFVYIAQLDTADDLYKKENWIKANPILEYDEDALENLVPVANTARDMGGEDLRDFLVKQLNMWMQWSNALYIKDIKDWKRCAALRTLKDFRGSKCYVGVDLSSGGDLTSIAIVIPYMIDGVKKYFVHTHSFIPASRVDEHIKTDKVPYDVWISKGLVTVTETLGGIKTDYKYIIKYLEDLIKQNDLKPQLVCYDPHNASAFLSDLEALGFDSVAITQTAKELNDATVDFRLEIKAGNVVIEGTEVGKGKVVPFDELLTWSIANAKTISNSYGEIKIDKALDEDRIDPIDAIIDAWKAAMKEEYKPDTNEVVNEWLEMYEKYMGKGGEKE
;
A
#
# COMPACT_ATOMS: atom_id res chain seq x y z
N MET A 1 -56.09 -3.43 20.82
CA MET A 1 -54.83 -4.13 20.62
C MET A 1 -53.83 -3.12 20.06
N THR A 2 -53.07 -2.49 20.93
CA THR A 2 -52.01 -1.57 20.56
C THR A 2 -50.90 -2.40 19.90
N ALA A 3 -50.55 -2.09 18.65
CA ALA A 3 -49.38 -2.64 18.00
C ALA A 3 -48.16 -2.33 18.89
N GLY A 4 -47.57 -3.36 19.49
CA GLY A 4 -46.34 -3.21 20.26
C GLY A 4 -45.28 -2.63 19.33
N ALA A 5 -44.73 -1.51 19.75
CA ALA A 5 -43.49 -1.00 19.14
C ALA A 5 -42.45 -2.12 19.24
N THR A 6 -42.02 -2.66 18.12
CA THR A 6 -40.87 -3.56 18.06
C THR A 6 -39.68 -2.76 18.57
N VAL A 7 -39.19 -3.09 19.78
CA VAL A 7 -37.96 -2.51 20.31
C VAL A 7 -36.88 -2.91 19.33
N THR A 8 -36.37 -1.93 18.60
CA THR A 8 -35.22 -2.13 17.69
C THR A 8 -33.99 -2.35 18.56
N ASP A 9 -33.26 -3.43 18.31
CA ASP A 9 -32.02 -3.70 19.00
C ASP A 9 -30.94 -2.69 18.65
N ARG A 10 -29.93 -2.53 19.52
CA ARG A 10 -28.85 -1.52 19.36
C ARG A 10 -28.03 -1.72 18.08
N CYS A 11 -27.80 -2.97 17.69
CA CYS A 11 -27.09 -3.31 16.46
C CYS A 11 -27.85 -2.81 15.22
N THR A 12 -29.14 -3.14 15.11
CA THR A 12 -29.99 -2.70 14.00
C THR A 12 -30.25 -1.19 14.04
N GLN A 13 -30.39 -0.60 15.24
CA GLN A 13 -30.57 0.85 15.37
C GLN A 13 -29.40 1.62 14.79
N TYR A 14 -28.14 1.21 15.11
CA TYR A 14 -26.96 1.82 14.49
C TYR A 14 -27.00 1.76 12.97
N ALA A 15 -27.36 0.59 12.41
CA ALA A 15 -27.45 0.43 10.95
C ALA A 15 -28.48 1.36 10.33
N LEU A 16 -29.65 1.54 10.97
CA LEU A 16 -30.69 2.46 10.53
C LEU A 16 -30.20 3.91 10.57
N ASP A 17 -29.56 4.32 11.65
CA ASP A 17 -29.08 5.71 11.85
C ASP A 17 -27.97 6.06 10.84
N VAL A 18 -27.05 5.13 10.55
CA VAL A 18 -26.02 5.30 9.53
C VAL A 18 -26.61 5.42 8.13
N VAL A 19 -27.56 4.55 7.76
CA VAL A 19 -28.18 4.57 6.43
C VAL A 19 -29.07 5.79 6.26
N ALA A 20 -29.74 6.23 7.31
CA ALA A 20 -30.52 7.47 7.33
C ALA A 20 -29.66 8.74 7.33
N GLY A 21 -28.35 8.61 7.55
CA GLY A 21 -27.43 9.75 7.63
C GLY A 21 -27.49 10.54 8.95
N VAL A 22 -28.09 9.97 9.99
CA VAL A 22 -28.09 10.52 11.36
C VAL A 22 -26.68 10.42 11.96
N ILE A 23 -26.00 9.30 11.75
CA ILE A 23 -24.60 9.07 12.14
C ILE A 23 -23.71 9.28 10.93
N VAL A 24 -22.63 10.06 11.10
CA VAL A 24 -21.63 10.31 10.06
C VAL A 24 -20.80 9.04 9.82
N ALA A 25 -20.81 8.52 8.59
CA ALA A 25 -20.08 7.30 8.25
C ALA A 25 -19.57 7.34 6.80
N GLY A 26 -18.45 6.66 6.54
CA GLY A 26 -17.89 6.48 5.21
C GLY A 26 -18.66 5.45 4.37
N GLU A 27 -18.34 5.38 3.07
CA GLU A 27 -19.01 4.52 2.09
C GLU A 27 -19.12 3.05 2.57
N TYR A 28 -18.00 2.48 3.04
CA TYR A 28 -17.98 1.05 3.39
C TYR A 28 -18.74 0.72 4.68
N VAL A 29 -18.81 1.64 5.65
CA VAL A 29 -19.66 1.47 6.84
C VAL A 29 -21.13 1.51 6.43
N LYS A 30 -21.52 2.46 5.55
CA LYS A 30 -22.88 2.52 5.01
C LYS A 30 -23.27 1.24 4.29
N LEU A 31 -22.36 0.69 3.45
CA LEU A 31 -22.60 -0.57 2.76
C LEU A 31 -22.71 -1.77 3.72
N ALA A 32 -21.91 -1.80 4.80
CA ALA A 32 -22.00 -2.84 5.83
C ALA A 32 -23.35 -2.78 6.58
N CYS A 33 -23.80 -1.58 6.94
CA CYS A 33 -25.11 -1.35 7.56
C CYS A 33 -26.25 -1.71 6.61
N GLN A 34 -26.18 -1.29 5.35
CA GLN A 34 -27.17 -1.63 4.34
C GLN A 34 -27.27 -3.15 4.14
N ARG A 35 -26.13 -3.86 4.06
CA ARG A 35 -26.09 -5.31 3.99
C ARG A 35 -26.80 -5.97 5.18
N HIS A 36 -26.61 -5.46 6.39
CA HIS A 36 -27.32 -5.95 7.59
C HIS A 36 -28.83 -5.79 7.43
N LEU A 37 -29.31 -4.62 7.01
CA LEU A 37 -30.74 -4.34 6.81
C LEU A 37 -31.34 -5.19 5.68
N ASP A 38 -30.63 -5.33 4.56
CA ASP A 38 -31.05 -6.17 3.44
C ASP A 38 -31.16 -7.64 3.85
N ASP A 39 -30.22 -8.11 4.69
CA ASP A 39 -30.22 -9.48 5.18
C ASP A 39 -31.33 -9.73 6.21
N LEU A 40 -31.74 -8.71 6.99
CA LEU A 40 -32.94 -8.78 7.84
C LEU A 40 -34.21 -8.97 6.99
N GLU A 41 -34.32 -8.27 5.86
CA GLU A 41 -35.42 -8.45 4.93
C GLU A 41 -35.40 -9.86 4.29
N LYS A 42 -34.24 -10.32 3.83
CA LYS A 42 -34.08 -11.69 3.30
C LYS A 42 -34.42 -12.76 4.35
N ALA A 43 -34.15 -12.51 5.62
CA ALA A 43 -34.41 -13.45 6.70
C ALA A 43 -35.91 -13.76 6.90
N LYS A 44 -36.80 -12.86 6.45
CA LYS A 44 -38.26 -13.09 6.46
C LYS A 44 -38.68 -14.18 5.47
N ALA A 45 -37.87 -14.45 4.45
CA ALA A 45 -38.15 -15.48 3.46
C ALA A 45 -37.67 -16.87 3.89
N ALA A 46 -38.48 -17.91 3.64
CA ALA A 46 -38.17 -19.28 4.04
C ALA A 46 -36.85 -19.85 3.47
N PRO A 47 -36.46 -19.59 2.19
CA PRO A 47 -35.24 -20.16 1.64
C PRO A 47 -33.96 -19.54 2.21
N TYR A 48 -34.01 -18.37 2.86
CA TYR A 48 -32.80 -17.76 3.44
C TYR A 48 -32.31 -18.53 4.67
N ARG A 49 -31.06 -18.86 4.69
CA ARG A 49 -30.46 -19.78 5.68
C ARG A 49 -30.24 -19.19 7.06
N PHE A 50 -30.29 -17.85 7.18
CA PHE A 50 -29.90 -17.13 8.37
C PHE A 50 -31.07 -16.35 8.96
N TYR A 51 -30.98 -16.05 10.25
CA TYR A 51 -31.85 -15.14 10.97
C TYR A 51 -31.02 -14.32 11.95
N PHE A 52 -31.53 -13.18 12.35
CA PHE A 52 -30.91 -12.34 13.36
C PHE A 52 -31.56 -12.62 14.70
N ASP A 53 -30.77 -13.06 15.65
CA ASP A 53 -31.14 -13.33 17.03
C ASP A 53 -30.85 -12.09 17.87
N VAL A 54 -31.87 -11.30 18.13
CA VAL A 54 -31.79 -10.04 18.88
C VAL A 54 -31.31 -10.31 20.31
N GLU A 55 -31.76 -11.40 20.94
CA GLU A 55 -31.36 -11.75 22.30
C GLU A 55 -29.85 -12.03 22.36
N LYS A 56 -29.32 -12.78 21.41
CA LYS A 56 -27.89 -13.06 21.32
C LYS A 56 -27.06 -11.81 20.95
N SER A 57 -27.63 -10.90 20.16
CA SER A 57 -27.01 -9.61 19.85
C SER A 57 -26.87 -8.75 21.12
N GLU A 58 -27.96 -8.61 21.87
CA GLU A 58 -27.98 -7.79 23.09
C GLU A 58 -27.16 -8.44 24.23
N GLU A 59 -27.11 -9.78 24.31
CA GLU A 59 -26.38 -10.52 25.34
C GLU A 59 -24.88 -10.16 25.37
N ILE A 60 -24.20 -10.13 24.22
CA ILE A 60 -22.79 -9.76 24.16
C ILE A 60 -22.57 -8.25 24.39
N ILE A 61 -23.50 -7.41 23.99
CA ILE A 61 -23.43 -5.95 24.21
C ILE A 61 -23.61 -5.65 25.69
N ASN A 62 -24.61 -6.26 26.34
CA ASN A 62 -24.84 -6.11 27.77
C ASN A 62 -23.63 -6.63 28.58
N PHE A 63 -23.06 -7.78 28.19
CA PHE A 63 -21.86 -8.29 28.80
C PHE A 63 -20.71 -7.26 28.72
N ALA A 64 -20.54 -6.58 27.59
CA ALA A 64 -19.52 -5.54 27.44
C ALA A 64 -19.74 -4.36 28.39
N GLU A 65 -21.01 -3.93 28.61
CA GLU A 65 -21.36 -2.79 29.47
C GLU A 65 -21.39 -3.12 30.97
N GLU A 66 -21.48 -4.42 31.30
CA GLU A 66 -21.34 -4.89 32.69
C GLU A 66 -19.89 -4.87 33.17
N LEU A 67 -18.92 -4.78 32.24
CA LEU A 67 -17.51 -4.76 32.61
C LEU A 67 -17.09 -3.41 33.20
N THR A 68 -16.15 -3.49 34.11
CA THR A 68 -15.49 -2.33 34.70
C THR A 68 -14.06 -2.22 34.15
N ILE A 69 -13.66 -1.03 33.76
CA ILE A 69 -12.28 -0.72 33.38
C ILE A 69 -11.69 0.23 34.40
N ALA A 70 -10.50 -0.12 34.92
CA ALA A 70 -9.68 0.81 35.70
C ALA A 70 -8.76 1.58 34.76
N GLU A 71 -8.88 2.90 34.71
CA GLU A 71 -7.96 3.78 34.01
C GLU A 71 -7.49 4.88 34.97
N GLY A 72 -6.18 4.86 35.30
CA GLY A 72 -5.65 5.67 36.40
C GLY A 72 -6.18 5.23 37.76
N ASP A 73 -6.66 6.18 38.56
CA ASP A 73 -7.23 5.96 39.90
C ASP A 73 -8.77 5.79 39.89
N GLU A 74 -9.39 5.86 38.71
CA GLU A 74 -10.85 5.79 38.56
C GLU A 74 -11.26 4.44 37.96
N GLN A 75 -12.36 3.90 38.47
CA GLN A 75 -13.05 2.73 37.90
C GLN A 75 -14.35 3.20 37.28
N GLU A 76 -14.53 2.93 35.99
CA GLU A 76 -15.74 3.29 35.26
C GLU A 76 -16.35 2.05 34.60
N ASN A 77 -17.68 2.01 34.54
CA ASN A 77 -18.38 1.03 33.74
C ASN A 77 -18.13 1.31 32.24
N VAL A 78 -17.92 0.26 31.50
CA VAL A 78 -17.73 0.36 30.05
C VAL A 78 -19.00 0.87 29.38
N THR A 79 -18.86 1.85 28.53
CA THR A 79 -19.93 2.26 27.60
C THR A 79 -19.60 1.72 26.21
N ALA A 80 -20.43 0.82 25.69
CA ALA A 80 -20.29 0.34 24.33
C ALA A 80 -20.82 1.37 23.34
N TYR A 81 -19.94 1.96 22.55
CA TYR A 81 -20.36 2.92 21.52
C TYR A 81 -21.21 2.25 20.42
N PRO A 82 -22.15 2.97 19.77
CA PRO A 82 -23.06 2.39 18.80
C PRO A 82 -22.40 1.59 17.67
N PHE A 83 -21.23 2.02 17.17
CA PHE A 83 -20.49 1.26 16.17
C PHE A 83 -19.91 -0.07 16.73
N GLN A 84 -19.55 -0.11 18.01
CA GLN A 84 -19.10 -1.33 18.71
C GLN A 84 -20.28 -2.28 18.92
N CYS A 85 -21.45 -1.73 19.29
CA CYS A 85 -22.70 -2.50 19.37
C CYS A 85 -23.05 -3.16 18.02
N PHE A 86 -22.85 -2.45 16.89
CA PHE A 86 -23.05 -3.01 15.57
C PHE A 86 -22.09 -4.16 15.26
N ILE A 87 -20.81 -4.01 15.56
CA ILE A 87 -19.79 -5.04 15.31
C ILE A 87 -20.06 -6.26 16.19
N LEU A 88 -20.15 -6.10 17.52
CA LEU A 88 -20.34 -7.19 18.46
C LEU A 88 -21.70 -7.88 18.25
N GLY A 89 -22.76 -7.09 18.14
CA GLY A 89 -24.11 -7.58 17.91
C GLY A 89 -24.25 -8.34 16.60
N SER A 90 -23.66 -7.85 15.50
CA SER A 90 -23.67 -8.58 14.22
C SER A 90 -22.95 -9.91 14.31
N LEU A 91 -21.75 -9.94 14.91
CA LEU A 91 -20.96 -11.17 15.04
C LEU A 91 -21.66 -12.24 15.90
N ASN A 92 -22.37 -11.84 16.92
CA ASN A 92 -23.06 -12.77 17.82
C ASN A 92 -24.52 -13.03 17.45
N GLY A 93 -25.25 -12.05 16.89
CA GLY A 93 -26.69 -12.16 16.62
C GLY A 93 -27.04 -12.91 15.33
N TRP A 94 -26.23 -12.81 14.25
CA TRP A 94 -26.53 -13.55 13.04
C TRP A 94 -26.30 -15.05 13.17
N ARG A 95 -27.37 -15.86 13.00
CA ARG A 95 -27.39 -17.32 13.26
C ARG A 95 -27.98 -18.11 12.08
N THR A 96 -27.62 -19.39 11.99
CA THR A 96 -28.22 -20.32 11.03
C THR A 96 -29.57 -20.83 11.52
N LYS A 97 -30.61 -20.81 10.69
CA LYS A 97 -31.98 -21.29 11.03
C LYS A 97 -31.99 -22.76 11.47
N GLU A 98 -31.15 -23.59 10.87
CA GLU A 98 -31.15 -25.03 11.12
C GLU A 98 -30.64 -25.43 12.51
N LYS A 99 -29.54 -24.77 12.98
CA LYS A 99 -28.80 -25.22 14.18
C LYS A 99 -28.42 -24.10 15.15
N GLY A 100 -28.78 -22.86 14.87
CA GLY A 100 -28.42 -21.72 15.71
C GLY A 100 -26.91 -21.40 15.75
N HIS A 101 -26.11 -21.94 14.82
CA HIS A 101 -24.69 -21.63 14.77
C HIS A 101 -24.45 -20.22 14.26
N ARG A 102 -23.38 -19.56 14.71
CA ARG A 102 -22.99 -18.26 14.19
C ARG A 102 -22.82 -18.30 12.66
N ARG A 103 -23.36 -17.30 11.98
CA ARG A 103 -23.25 -17.13 10.53
C ARG A 103 -21.82 -16.79 10.12
N PHE A 104 -21.24 -15.78 10.81
CA PHE A 104 -19.92 -15.28 10.46
C PHE A 104 -18.81 -16.19 11.00
N ARG A 105 -17.96 -16.62 10.09
CA ARG A 105 -16.80 -17.47 10.37
C ARG A 105 -15.49 -16.68 10.32
N THR A 106 -15.52 -15.58 9.62
CA THR A 106 -14.42 -14.63 9.48
C THR A 106 -14.96 -13.22 9.60
N SER A 107 -14.21 -12.34 10.26
CA SER A 107 -14.49 -10.92 10.29
C SER A 107 -13.26 -10.13 9.83
N TYR A 108 -13.52 -9.01 9.16
CA TYR A 108 -12.52 -7.99 8.85
C TYR A 108 -13.03 -6.65 9.38
N VAL A 109 -12.35 -6.15 10.41
CA VAL A 109 -12.66 -4.88 11.05
C VAL A 109 -11.48 -3.95 10.90
N GLN A 110 -11.67 -2.87 10.13
CA GLN A 110 -10.67 -1.83 9.94
C GLN A 110 -11.13 -0.54 10.60
N LEU A 111 -10.40 -0.11 11.62
CA LEU A 111 -10.67 1.09 12.42
C LEU A 111 -9.40 1.91 12.56
N GLY A 112 -9.50 3.23 12.62
CA GLY A 112 -8.40 4.12 12.96
C GLY A 112 -7.76 3.77 14.32
N ARG A 113 -6.64 4.38 14.65
CA ARG A 113 -6.04 4.22 15.99
C ARG A 113 -6.98 4.77 17.07
N GLN A 114 -6.90 4.21 18.27
CA GLN A 114 -7.68 4.63 19.44
C GLN A 114 -9.21 4.54 19.29
N ASN A 115 -9.70 3.68 18.39
CA ASN A 115 -11.13 3.38 18.22
C ASN A 115 -11.56 2.08 18.92
N GLY A 116 -10.91 1.69 20.02
CA GLY A 116 -11.32 0.55 20.82
C GLY A 116 -11.15 -0.83 20.16
N LYS A 117 -10.16 -1.00 19.26
CA LYS A 117 -9.89 -2.31 18.62
C LYS A 117 -9.58 -3.40 19.63
N SER A 118 -8.64 -3.13 20.57
CA SER A 118 -8.26 -4.10 21.60
C SER A 118 -9.41 -4.40 22.54
N PHE A 119 -10.25 -3.40 22.84
CA PHE A 119 -11.49 -3.59 23.60
C PHE A 119 -12.43 -4.59 22.93
N ILE A 120 -12.75 -4.40 21.62
CA ILE A 120 -13.62 -5.34 20.87
C ILE A 120 -13.06 -6.77 20.94
N ASN A 121 -11.74 -6.93 20.72
CA ASN A 121 -11.09 -8.24 20.81
C ASN A 121 -11.14 -8.83 22.21
N GLY A 122 -10.95 -8.01 23.25
CA GLY A 122 -11.05 -8.43 24.65
C GLY A 122 -12.45 -8.95 25.00
N ILE A 123 -13.50 -8.21 24.62
CA ILE A 123 -14.89 -8.63 24.79
C ILE A 123 -15.15 -9.98 24.09
N LEU A 124 -14.75 -10.11 22.82
CA LEU A 124 -14.94 -11.37 22.09
C LEU A 124 -14.22 -12.54 22.79
N ALA A 125 -13.00 -12.31 23.29
CA ALA A 125 -12.23 -13.35 23.95
C ALA A 125 -12.87 -13.78 25.27
N CYS A 126 -13.26 -12.86 26.13
CA CYS A 126 -13.91 -13.15 27.42
C CYS A 126 -15.27 -13.82 27.22
N TYR A 127 -16.11 -13.24 26.35
CA TYR A 127 -17.45 -13.75 26.12
C TYR A 127 -17.43 -15.14 25.50
N TYR A 128 -16.65 -15.36 24.41
CA TYR A 128 -16.56 -16.68 23.77
C TYR A 128 -15.76 -17.69 24.61
N GLY A 129 -14.94 -17.21 25.53
CA GLY A 129 -14.22 -18.06 26.48
C GLY A 129 -15.13 -18.70 27.49
N ASN A 130 -15.99 -17.92 28.15
CA ASN A 130 -16.77 -18.40 29.28
C ASN A 130 -18.31 -18.39 29.09
N PHE A 131 -18.86 -17.48 28.26
CA PHE A 131 -20.30 -17.18 28.30
C PHE A 131 -21.08 -17.67 27.06
N ASP A 132 -20.40 -17.96 25.92
CA ASP A 132 -21.04 -18.48 24.70
C ASP A 132 -21.43 -19.98 24.79
N GLY A 133 -21.08 -20.67 25.89
CA GLY A 133 -21.49 -22.06 26.16
C GLY A 133 -20.65 -23.12 25.44
N TYR A 134 -19.64 -22.78 24.64
CA TYR A 134 -18.75 -23.75 23.99
C TYR A 134 -17.66 -24.22 24.96
N LYS A 135 -17.57 -25.54 25.20
CA LYS A 135 -16.62 -26.13 26.17
C LYS A 135 -15.32 -26.54 25.49
N TYR A 136 -14.21 -26.39 26.23
CA TYR A 136 -12.85 -26.73 25.80
C TYR A 136 -12.40 -25.98 24.55
N GLY A 137 -12.87 -24.74 24.38
CA GLY A 137 -12.48 -23.85 23.28
C GLY A 137 -11.03 -23.40 23.44
N LYS A 138 -10.34 -23.25 22.29
CA LYS A 138 -9.04 -22.61 22.23
C LYS A 138 -9.19 -21.25 21.60
N ILE A 139 -8.75 -20.22 22.30
CA ILE A 139 -8.79 -18.83 21.87
C ILE A 139 -7.36 -18.35 21.73
N PHE A 140 -7.00 -17.88 20.55
CA PHE A 140 -5.66 -17.43 20.24
C PHE A 140 -5.66 -15.94 19.90
N CYS A 141 -4.87 -15.15 20.64
CA CYS A 141 -4.52 -13.79 20.31
C CYS A 141 -3.20 -13.78 19.55
N THR A 142 -3.21 -13.40 18.28
CA THR A 142 -2.03 -13.52 17.41
C THR A 142 -1.64 -12.17 16.81
N ALA A 143 -0.33 -11.90 16.78
CA ALA A 143 0.27 -10.75 16.11
C ALA A 143 1.65 -11.12 15.54
N THR A 144 2.29 -10.19 14.84
CA THR A 144 3.62 -10.40 14.23
C THR A 144 4.73 -10.58 15.24
N LYS A 145 4.62 -9.92 16.38
CA LYS A 145 5.58 -9.99 17.49
C LYS A 145 4.86 -10.39 18.78
N GLN A 146 5.57 -11.05 19.70
CA GLN A 146 5.03 -11.45 20.98
C GLN A 146 4.49 -10.25 21.77
N ASP A 147 5.23 -9.15 21.81
CA ASP A 147 4.81 -7.92 22.51
C ASP A 147 3.48 -7.38 21.99
N GLN A 148 3.22 -7.48 20.68
CA GLN A 148 1.93 -7.06 20.10
C GLN A 148 0.80 -8.05 20.42
N ALA A 149 1.06 -9.36 20.43
CA ALA A 149 0.07 -10.36 20.87
C ALA A 149 -0.28 -10.19 22.35
N ASN A 150 0.70 -9.77 23.15
CA ASN A 150 0.51 -9.48 24.56
C ASN A 150 -0.40 -8.27 24.80
N ILE A 151 -0.43 -7.26 23.93
CA ILE A 151 -1.33 -6.10 24.09
C ILE A 151 -2.79 -6.52 24.20
N VAL A 152 -3.26 -7.42 23.32
CA VAL A 152 -4.63 -7.93 23.39
C VAL A 152 -4.81 -8.79 24.65
N PHE A 153 -3.80 -9.59 24.99
CA PHE A 153 -3.81 -10.39 26.22
C PHE A 153 -3.89 -9.52 27.47
N ASP A 154 -3.08 -8.47 27.55
CA ASP A 154 -3.03 -7.55 28.68
C ASP A 154 -4.35 -6.77 28.85
N GLU A 155 -5.02 -6.41 27.75
CA GLU A 155 -6.38 -5.83 27.82
C GLU A 155 -7.38 -6.82 28.41
N ILE A 156 -7.32 -8.10 28.04
CA ILE A 156 -8.18 -9.14 28.64
C ILE A 156 -7.87 -9.28 30.14
N VAL A 157 -6.60 -9.30 30.51
CA VAL A 157 -6.18 -9.35 31.92
C VAL A 157 -6.65 -8.12 32.69
N LYS A 158 -6.59 -6.94 32.06
CA LYS A 158 -7.09 -5.68 32.65
C LYS A 158 -8.59 -5.77 32.95
N PHE A 159 -9.42 -6.26 32.02
CA PHE A 159 -10.84 -6.47 32.27
C PHE A 159 -11.06 -7.44 33.44
N ILE A 160 -10.39 -8.59 33.43
CA ILE A 160 -10.52 -9.60 34.46
C ILE A 160 -10.15 -9.05 35.85
N ASN A 161 -9.04 -8.31 35.94
CA ASN A 161 -8.55 -7.76 37.20
C ASN A 161 -9.31 -6.53 37.69
N SER A 162 -10.00 -5.82 36.82
CA SER A 162 -10.77 -4.64 37.15
C SER A 162 -12.17 -4.95 37.68
N ASP A 163 -12.64 -6.16 37.48
CA ASP A 163 -13.98 -6.62 37.85
C ASP A 163 -13.91 -7.82 38.76
N GLU A 164 -14.40 -7.67 40.04
CA GLU A 164 -14.35 -8.71 41.05
C GLU A 164 -15.16 -9.94 40.64
N ASP A 165 -16.36 -9.75 40.09
CA ASP A 165 -17.24 -10.85 39.68
C ASP A 165 -16.65 -11.60 38.49
N LEU A 166 -16.08 -10.87 37.50
CA LEU A 166 -15.43 -11.48 36.36
C LEU A 166 -14.18 -12.29 36.75
N SER A 167 -13.43 -11.82 37.74
CA SER A 167 -12.19 -12.46 38.22
C SER A 167 -12.43 -13.87 38.75
N GLU A 168 -13.65 -14.16 39.29
CA GLU A 168 -14.03 -15.51 39.79
C GLU A 168 -14.18 -16.54 38.65
N TRP A 169 -14.41 -16.07 37.39
CA TRP A 169 -14.63 -16.94 36.24
C TRP A 169 -13.39 -17.22 35.42
N PHE A 170 -12.26 -16.56 35.73
CA PHE A 170 -11.01 -16.69 34.98
C PHE A 170 -9.82 -16.92 35.92
N LYS A 171 -8.84 -17.67 35.44
CA LYS A 171 -7.57 -17.85 36.14
C LYS A 171 -6.43 -17.39 35.21
N VAL A 172 -5.82 -16.27 35.57
CA VAL A 172 -4.73 -15.68 34.79
C VAL A 172 -3.39 -16.32 35.17
N HIS A 173 -2.61 -16.71 34.18
CA HIS A 173 -1.25 -17.22 34.30
C HIS A 173 -0.30 -16.28 33.52
N GLU A 174 0.11 -15.20 34.16
CA GLU A 174 0.93 -14.14 33.52
C GLU A 174 2.22 -14.68 32.92
N HIS A 175 2.90 -15.60 33.64
CA HIS A 175 4.18 -16.14 33.21
C HIS A 175 4.12 -16.87 31.84
N ASN A 176 3.00 -17.52 31.54
CA ASN A 176 2.79 -18.28 30.31
C ASN A 176 1.92 -17.55 29.30
N HIS A 177 1.45 -16.34 29.61
CA HIS A 177 0.46 -15.58 28.82
C HIS A 177 -0.74 -16.44 28.43
N THR A 178 -1.33 -17.13 29.44
CA THR A 178 -2.53 -17.97 29.31
C THR A 178 -3.58 -17.61 30.35
N ILE A 179 -4.86 -17.73 29.98
CA ILE A 179 -6.00 -17.56 30.88
C ILE A 179 -6.88 -18.79 30.75
N ASP A 180 -7.17 -19.43 31.87
CA ASP A 180 -8.14 -20.52 31.94
C ASP A 180 -9.53 -19.96 32.19
N CYS A 181 -10.49 -20.31 31.33
CA CYS A 181 -11.90 -19.97 31.44
C CYS A 181 -12.61 -21.06 32.26
N LEU A 182 -13.01 -20.75 33.50
CA LEU A 182 -13.41 -21.78 34.47
C LEU A 182 -14.77 -22.41 34.19
N CYS A 183 -15.73 -21.66 33.58
CA CYS A 183 -17.06 -22.20 33.24
C CYS A 183 -17.04 -23.25 32.14
N THR A 184 -16.20 -23.05 31.15
CA THR A 184 -16.19 -23.83 29.91
C THR A 184 -14.98 -24.76 29.81
N HIS A 185 -13.99 -24.60 30.68
CA HIS A 185 -12.66 -25.20 30.56
C HIS A 185 -11.95 -24.82 29.26
N SER A 186 -12.25 -23.64 28.73
CA SER A 186 -11.58 -23.08 27.58
C SER A 186 -10.29 -22.38 27.99
N GLU A 187 -9.42 -22.09 27.03
CA GLU A 187 -8.13 -21.43 27.26
C GLU A 187 -7.93 -20.28 26.30
N ILE A 188 -7.52 -19.12 26.81
CA ILE A 188 -7.09 -17.97 26.02
C ILE A 188 -5.56 -17.92 26.06
N LYS A 189 -4.91 -17.74 24.92
CA LYS A 189 -3.44 -17.73 24.81
C LYS A 189 -2.94 -16.71 23.81
N ALA A 190 -1.93 -15.92 24.22
CA ALA A 190 -1.18 -15.08 23.31
C ALA A 190 -0.13 -15.89 22.55
N LEU A 191 -0.08 -15.76 21.23
CA LEU A 191 0.85 -16.46 20.35
C LEU A 191 1.57 -15.50 19.42
N SER A 192 2.88 -15.64 19.32
CA SER A 192 3.68 -14.90 18.35
C SER A 192 3.87 -15.68 17.04
N GLY A 193 4.54 -15.04 16.06
CA GLY A 193 4.78 -15.55 14.71
C GLY A 193 5.46 -16.92 14.55
N ASP A 194 5.71 -17.67 15.65
CA ASP A 194 6.15 -19.07 15.55
C ASP A 194 4.96 -19.98 15.22
N THR A 195 4.74 -20.14 13.90
CA THR A 195 3.65 -20.91 13.33
C THR A 195 3.71 -22.41 13.62
N LYS A 196 4.87 -22.93 14.04
CA LYS A 196 5.03 -24.36 14.39
C LYS A 196 4.20 -24.76 15.61
N SER A 197 3.96 -23.82 16.52
CA SER A 197 3.14 -24.05 17.72
C SER A 197 1.64 -24.12 17.43
N LEU A 198 1.17 -23.63 16.27
CA LEU A 198 -0.24 -23.59 15.88
C LEU A 198 -0.67 -24.76 15.00
N ASP A 199 0.28 -25.48 14.41
CA ASP A 199 -0.03 -26.59 13.50
C ASP A 199 -0.75 -27.71 14.28
N GLY A 200 -1.99 -28.02 13.84
CA GLY A 200 -2.85 -29.00 14.48
C GLY A 200 -3.83 -28.46 15.55
N HIS A 201 -3.74 -27.19 15.95
CA HIS A 201 -4.68 -26.60 16.89
C HIS A 201 -6.00 -26.16 16.23
N ARG A 202 -7.11 -26.37 16.94
CA ARG A 202 -8.45 -25.96 16.50
C ARG A 202 -8.84 -24.69 17.25
N ALA A 203 -8.73 -23.54 16.61
CA ALA A 203 -9.14 -22.27 17.19
C ALA A 203 -10.67 -22.16 17.22
N TYR A 204 -11.26 -21.95 18.40
CA TYR A 204 -12.65 -21.54 18.53
C TYR A 204 -12.82 -20.05 18.22
N LEU A 205 -11.87 -19.24 18.71
CA LEU A 205 -11.67 -17.85 18.31
C LEU A 205 -10.19 -17.65 17.97
N GLY A 206 -9.92 -17.13 16.78
CA GLY A 206 -8.59 -16.67 16.39
C GLY A 206 -8.63 -15.17 16.17
N ILE A 207 -7.95 -14.41 17.04
CA ILE A 207 -7.80 -12.96 16.90
C ILE A 207 -6.50 -12.69 16.16
N VAL A 208 -6.58 -12.04 15.03
CA VAL A 208 -5.44 -11.59 14.21
C VAL A 208 -5.37 -10.08 14.30
N ASP A 209 -4.55 -9.60 15.23
CA ASP A 209 -4.40 -8.17 15.48
C ASP A 209 -3.31 -7.55 14.58
N GLU A 210 -3.48 -6.26 14.28
CA GLU A 210 -2.57 -5.46 13.43
C GLU A 210 -2.16 -6.19 12.14
N TYR A 211 -3.16 -6.78 11.45
CA TYR A 211 -2.91 -7.62 10.26
C TYR A 211 -2.18 -6.88 9.15
N HIS A 212 -2.28 -5.53 9.09
CA HIS A 212 -1.53 -4.71 8.14
C HIS A 212 0.00 -4.85 8.29
N ALA A 213 0.49 -5.25 9.47
CA ALA A 213 1.91 -5.45 9.76
C ALA A 213 2.43 -6.85 9.38
N HIS A 214 1.53 -7.80 9.03
CA HIS A 214 1.90 -9.16 8.67
C HIS A 214 2.49 -9.22 7.26
N LYS A 215 3.74 -9.69 7.14
CA LYS A 215 4.42 -9.85 5.84
C LYS A 215 3.86 -11.00 5.00
N THR A 216 3.32 -12.03 5.65
CA THR A 216 2.75 -13.22 5.01
C THR A 216 1.38 -13.54 5.57
N ASN A 217 0.57 -14.29 4.85
CA ASN A 217 -0.75 -14.74 5.31
C ASN A 217 -0.69 -16.06 6.11
N GLN A 218 0.48 -16.54 6.48
CA GLN A 218 0.67 -17.87 7.06
C GLN A 218 -0.15 -18.06 8.35
N MET A 219 -0.10 -17.09 9.28
CA MET A 219 -0.86 -17.13 10.53
C MET A 219 -2.36 -17.22 10.29
N TYR A 220 -2.88 -16.34 9.43
CA TYR A 220 -4.30 -16.36 9.05
C TYR A 220 -4.72 -17.71 8.44
N LYS A 221 -3.92 -18.25 7.52
CA LYS A 221 -4.19 -19.55 6.86
C LYS A 221 -4.15 -20.75 7.82
N LEU A 222 -3.28 -20.72 8.82
CA LEU A 222 -3.24 -21.74 9.87
C LEU A 222 -4.53 -21.74 10.71
N LEU A 223 -4.97 -20.56 11.15
CA LEU A 223 -6.24 -20.41 11.87
C LEU A 223 -7.42 -20.84 11.00
N GLU A 224 -7.46 -20.41 9.73
CA GLU A 224 -8.51 -20.79 8.76
C GLU A 224 -8.58 -22.30 8.54
N GLY A 225 -7.42 -22.97 8.47
CA GLY A 225 -7.34 -24.43 8.42
C GLY A 225 -7.91 -25.10 9.66
N GLY A 226 -7.67 -24.53 10.83
CA GLY A 226 -8.09 -25.06 12.15
C GLY A 226 -9.60 -25.01 12.38
N ILE A 227 -10.32 -24.03 11.82
CA ILE A 227 -11.75 -23.84 12.10
C ILE A 227 -12.70 -24.72 11.24
N LYS A 228 -12.21 -25.43 10.24
CA LYS A 228 -13.07 -26.16 9.27
C LYS A 228 -14.11 -27.06 9.88
N LYS A 229 -13.76 -27.75 10.97
CA LYS A 229 -14.66 -28.70 11.66
C LYS A 229 -15.46 -28.08 12.81
N LEU A 230 -15.12 -26.86 13.21
CA LEU A 230 -15.80 -26.14 14.29
C LEU A 230 -16.95 -25.31 13.72
N LYS A 231 -18.16 -25.44 14.26
CA LYS A 231 -19.35 -24.90 13.60
C LYS A 231 -19.68 -23.44 13.92
N SER A 232 -19.20 -22.95 15.05
CA SER A 232 -19.38 -21.56 15.47
C SER A 232 -18.03 -20.84 15.71
N ALA A 233 -16.93 -21.37 15.19
CA ALA A 233 -15.63 -20.71 15.34
C ALA A 233 -15.55 -19.43 14.51
N LEU A 234 -14.78 -18.46 14.98
CA LEU A 234 -14.56 -17.16 14.35
C LEU A 234 -13.07 -16.87 14.22
N ILE A 235 -12.65 -16.36 13.08
CA ILE A 235 -11.37 -15.64 12.92
C ILE A 235 -11.69 -14.16 12.85
N SER A 236 -11.28 -13.41 13.87
CA SER A 236 -11.44 -11.96 13.95
C SER A 236 -10.16 -11.29 13.49
N VAL A 237 -10.18 -10.71 12.28
CA VAL A 237 -9.11 -9.84 11.80
C VAL A 237 -9.47 -8.42 12.19
N ILE A 238 -8.59 -7.77 12.95
CA ILE A 238 -8.73 -6.37 13.32
C ILE A 238 -7.45 -5.62 12.98
N THR A 239 -7.58 -4.43 12.40
CA THR A 239 -6.42 -3.72 11.87
C THR A 239 -6.70 -2.23 11.65
N THR A 240 -5.65 -1.46 11.47
CA THR A 240 -5.68 -0.17 10.76
C THR A 240 -5.35 -0.39 9.28
N ALA A 241 -5.46 0.66 8.47
CA ALA A 241 -4.79 0.71 7.18
C ALA A 241 -3.26 0.64 7.33
N GLY A 242 -2.58 0.35 6.26
CA GLY A 242 -1.12 0.20 6.24
C GLY A 242 -0.46 0.88 5.05
N PHE A 243 0.85 0.66 4.93
CA PHE A 243 1.73 1.31 3.96
C PHE A 243 2.14 0.40 2.80
N ASP A 244 1.63 -0.83 2.75
CA ASP A 244 1.98 -1.82 1.74
C ASP A 244 0.73 -2.35 1.04
N LEU A 245 0.49 -1.86 -0.18
CA LEU A 245 -0.63 -2.28 -1.02
C LEU A 245 -0.45 -3.69 -1.61
N LYS A 246 0.70 -4.34 -1.39
CA LYS A 246 0.95 -5.72 -1.79
C LYS A 246 0.80 -6.71 -0.63
N SER A 247 0.59 -6.22 0.59
CA SER A 247 0.45 -7.04 1.80
C SER A 247 -0.76 -7.99 1.73
N PRO A 248 -0.70 -9.13 2.44
CA PRO A 248 -1.86 -10.00 2.58
C PRO A 248 -3.10 -9.30 3.15
N CYS A 249 -2.89 -8.32 4.04
CA CYS A 249 -3.98 -7.54 4.62
C CYS A 249 -4.66 -6.66 3.57
N TYR A 250 -3.90 -6.01 2.69
CA TYR A 250 -4.48 -5.19 1.62
C TYR A 250 -5.27 -6.05 0.62
N LYS A 251 -4.78 -7.24 0.27
CA LYS A 251 -5.53 -8.18 -0.58
C LYS A 251 -6.87 -8.60 0.05
N LEU A 252 -6.88 -8.82 1.38
CA LEU A 252 -8.12 -9.10 2.11
C LEU A 252 -9.04 -7.86 2.18
N TYR A 253 -8.47 -6.66 2.37
CA TYR A 253 -9.21 -5.40 2.32
C TYR A 253 -9.91 -5.22 0.96
N GLU A 254 -9.21 -5.38 -0.17
CA GLU A 254 -9.80 -5.29 -1.51
C GLU A 254 -10.94 -6.30 -1.71
N TYR A 255 -10.73 -7.55 -1.25
CA TYR A 255 -11.77 -8.57 -1.27
C TYR A 255 -13.00 -8.14 -0.46
N CYS A 256 -12.80 -7.61 0.75
CA CYS A 256 -13.88 -7.13 1.62
C CYS A 256 -14.62 -5.92 1.04
N CYS A 257 -13.91 -4.98 0.41
CA CYS A 257 -14.52 -3.85 -0.31
C CYS A 257 -15.41 -4.33 -1.47
N ASN A 258 -14.92 -5.27 -2.27
CA ASN A 258 -15.67 -5.85 -3.38
C ASN A 258 -16.87 -6.67 -2.90
N LEU A 259 -16.76 -7.34 -1.75
CA LEU A 259 -17.88 -8.04 -1.11
C LEU A 259 -19.00 -7.06 -0.70
N LEU A 260 -18.64 -5.93 -0.07
CA LEU A 260 -19.61 -4.90 0.31
C LEU A 260 -20.27 -4.23 -0.90
N LYS A 261 -19.54 -4.08 -2.01
CA LYS A 261 -20.06 -3.56 -3.29
C LYS A 261 -20.89 -4.59 -4.08
N GLY A 262 -21.05 -5.82 -3.58
CA GLY A 262 -21.83 -6.87 -4.23
C GLY A 262 -21.15 -7.51 -5.45
N VAL A 263 -19.84 -7.29 -5.64
CA VAL A 263 -19.05 -7.95 -6.71
C VAL A 263 -18.83 -9.43 -6.37
N PHE A 264 -18.69 -9.74 -5.09
CA PHE A 264 -18.54 -11.10 -4.58
C PHE A 264 -19.65 -11.42 -3.60
N GLU A 265 -19.96 -12.71 -3.42
CA GLU A 265 -20.88 -13.20 -2.42
C GLU A 265 -20.15 -14.10 -1.41
N ASN A 266 -20.24 -13.76 -0.13
CA ASN A 266 -19.76 -14.60 0.96
C ASN A 266 -20.55 -14.29 2.23
N ASP A 267 -21.50 -15.15 2.54
CA ASP A 267 -22.36 -15.01 3.70
C ASP A 267 -21.64 -15.17 5.04
N SER A 268 -20.49 -15.83 5.05
CA SER A 268 -19.74 -16.13 6.27
C SER A 268 -18.68 -15.09 6.62
N GLN A 269 -18.49 -14.06 5.78
CA GLN A 269 -17.55 -12.97 6.01
C GLN A 269 -18.28 -11.74 6.55
N PHE A 270 -17.95 -11.31 7.76
CA PHE A 270 -18.32 -10.00 8.29
C PHE A 270 -17.31 -8.96 7.88
N VAL A 271 -17.76 -7.75 7.56
CA VAL A 271 -16.90 -6.63 7.16
C VAL A 271 -17.38 -5.34 7.81
N TYR A 272 -16.43 -4.61 8.41
CA TYR A 272 -16.61 -3.25 8.89
C TYR A 272 -15.35 -2.44 8.58
N ILE A 273 -15.45 -1.42 7.74
CA ILE A 273 -14.31 -0.61 7.31
C ILE A 273 -14.65 0.86 7.51
N ALA A 274 -14.10 1.45 8.56
CA ALA A 274 -14.17 2.88 8.84
C ALA A 274 -12.93 3.57 8.28
N GLN A 275 -13.10 4.33 7.23
CA GLN A 275 -12.04 5.11 6.58
C GLN A 275 -12.61 6.38 5.96
N LEU A 276 -11.74 7.34 5.67
CA LEU A 276 -12.10 8.53 4.90
C LEU A 276 -12.45 8.13 3.46
N ASP A 277 -13.49 8.73 2.89
CA ASP A 277 -13.85 8.52 1.50
C ASP A 277 -12.89 9.28 0.57
N THR A 278 -12.63 8.75 -0.62
CA THR A 278 -11.64 9.30 -1.56
C THR A 278 -11.97 10.73 -2.04
N ALA A 279 -13.25 11.10 -2.04
CA ALA A 279 -13.73 12.41 -2.47
C ALA A 279 -13.75 13.45 -1.33
N ASP A 280 -13.48 13.05 -0.09
CA ASP A 280 -13.54 13.94 1.05
C ASP A 280 -12.35 14.91 1.12
N ASP A 281 -12.60 16.09 1.67
CA ASP A 281 -11.52 17.00 2.06
C ASP A 281 -10.79 16.42 3.27
N LEU A 282 -9.48 16.24 3.13
CA LEU A 282 -8.59 15.63 4.13
C LEU A 282 -8.50 16.46 5.42
N TYR A 283 -8.70 17.78 5.33
CA TYR A 283 -8.50 18.73 6.44
C TYR A 283 -9.81 19.24 7.04
N LYS A 284 -10.94 18.71 6.59
CA LYS A 284 -12.24 19.01 7.17
C LYS A 284 -12.53 18.04 8.32
N LYS A 285 -12.49 18.54 9.56
CA LYS A 285 -12.58 17.71 10.78
C LYS A 285 -13.83 16.85 10.87
N GLU A 286 -14.97 17.31 10.33
CA GLU A 286 -16.22 16.55 10.32
C GLU A 286 -16.11 15.26 9.49
N ASN A 287 -15.19 15.21 8.52
CA ASN A 287 -14.94 14.00 7.74
C ASN A 287 -14.13 12.96 8.51
N TRP A 288 -13.34 13.35 9.53
CA TRP A 288 -12.47 12.43 10.27
C TRP A 288 -13.24 11.39 11.07
N ILE A 289 -14.49 11.70 11.44
CA ILE A 289 -15.43 10.79 12.09
C ILE A 289 -15.64 9.53 11.23
N LYS A 290 -15.63 9.64 9.90
CA LYS A 290 -15.77 8.50 8.99
C LYS A 290 -14.69 7.43 9.19
N ALA A 291 -13.48 7.84 9.56
CA ALA A 291 -12.35 6.95 9.85
C ALA A 291 -12.25 6.60 11.34
N ASN A 292 -12.79 7.46 12.19
CA ASN A 292 -12.71 7.37 13.64
C ASN A 292 -14.10 7.53 14.27
N PRO A 293 -14.94 6.48 14.23
CA PRO A 293 -16.32 6.57 14.74
C PRO A 293 -16.44 7.00 16.21
N ILE A 294 -15.40 6.79 17.02
CA ILE A 294 -15.38 7.23 18.41
C ILE A 294 -15.46 8.76 18.56
N LEU A 295 -14.92 9.50 17.59
CA LEU A 295 -14.91 10.97 17.59
C LEU A 295 -16.32 11.60 17.45
N GLU A 296 -17.32 10.83 17.07
CA GLU A 296 -18.74 11.23 17.10
C GLU A 296 -19.20 11.50 18.54
N TYR A 297 -18.57 10.85 19.52
CA TYR A 297 -18.96 10.84 20.94
C TYR A 297 -17.93 11.52 21.84
N ASP A 298 -16.83 12.05 21.29
CA ASP A 298 -15.74 12.68 22.01
C ASP A 298 -15.25 13.93 21.25
N GLU A 299 -15.84 15.07 21.59
CA GLU A 299 -15.52 16.36 20.96
C GLU A 299 -14.09 16.83 21.30
N ASP A 300 -13.62 16.53 22.51
CA ASP A 300 -12.27 16.90 22.93
C ASP A 300 -11.21 16.11 22.13
N ALA A 301 -11.44 14.82 21.91
CA ALA A 301 -10.57 14.01 21.06
C ALA A 301 -10.57 14.49 19.61
N LEU A 302 -11.72 14.93 19.09
CA LEU A 302 -11.82 15.51 17.75
C LEU A 302 -11.01 16.82 17.64
N GLU A 303 -11.11 17.71 18.63
CA GLU A 303 -10.33 18.96 18.65
C GLU A 303 -8.83 18.68 18.83
N ASN A 304 -8.45 17.69 19.62
CA ASN A 304 -7.05 17.29 19.81
C ASN A 304 -6.41 16.74 18.51
N LEU A 305 -7.19 16.29 17.53
CA LEU A 305 -6.69 15.84 16.23
C LEU A 305 -6.37 17.02 15.29
N VAL A 306 -6.94 18.22 15.50
CA VAL A 306 -6.72 19.41 14.66
C VAL A 306 -5.24 19.83 14.59
N PRO A 307 -4.49 19.96 15.70
CA PRO A 307 -3.06 20.27 15.63
C PRO A 307 -2.25 19.22 14.87
N VAL A 308 -2.61 17.94 15.00
CA VAL A 308 -1.95 16.85 14.28
C VAL A 308 -2.15 16.97 12.76
N ALA A 309 -3.38 17.28 12.34
CA ALA A 309 -3.71 17.52 10.93
C ALA A 309 -2.98 18.75 10.36
N ASN A 310 -2.88 19.82 11.14
CA ASN A 310 -2.14 21.03 10.73
C ASN A 310 -0.65 20.74 10.58
N THR A 311 -0.03 20.04 11.55
CA THR A 311 1.37 19.63 11.46
C THR A 311 1.60 18.76 10.23
N ALA A 312 0.73 17.78 9.99
CA ALA A 312 0.81 16.92 8.82
C ALA A 312 0.72 17.69 7.50
N ARG A 313 -0.14 18.72 7.44
CA ARG A 313 -0.26 19.59 6.27
C ARG A 313 0.99 20.43 6.03
N ASP A 314 1.51 21.05 7.10
CA ASP A 314 2.59 22.01 7.02
C ASP A 314 3.96 21.33 6.83
N MET A 315 4.20 20.19 7.48
CA MET A 315 5.42 19.39 7.36
C MET A 315 5.43 18.52 6.12
N GLY A 316 4.27 17.99 5.68
CA GLY A 316 4.19 17.06 4.56
C GLY A 316 4.92 15.73 4.82
N GLY A 317 5.37 15.05 3.76
CA GLY A 317 6.24 13.88 3.85
C GLY A 317 5.72 12.77 4.78
N GLU A 318 6.53 12.42 5.80
CA GLU A 318 6.19 11.34 6.74
C GLU A 318 5.02 11.71 7.67
N ASP A 319 4.92 12.96 8.09
CA ASP A 319 3.84 13.42 8.98
C ASP A 319 2.48 13.35 8.27
N LEU A 320 2.41 13.81 7.01
CA LEU A 320 1.20 13.69 6.20
C LEU A 320 0.82 12.23 5.95
N ARG A 321 1.79 11.39 5.60
CA ARG A 321 1.60 9.96 5.43
C ARG A 321 1.01 9.31 6.69
N ASP A 322 1.62 9.57 7.83
CA ASP A 322 1.21 9.00 9.11
C ASP A 322 -0.19 9.46 9.51
N PHE A 323 -0.53 10.71 9.26
CA PHE A 323 -1.87 11.24 9.44
C PHE A 323 -2.89 10.50 8.55
N LEU A 324 -2.60 10.36 7.24
CA LEU A 324 -3.51 9.69 6.30
C LEU A 324 -3.75 8.22 6.65
N VAL A 325 -2.70 7.49 7.04
CA VAL A 325 -2.82 6.06 7.32
C VAL A 325 -3.32 5.80 8.74
N LYS A 326 -2.75 6.46 9.75
CA LYS A 326 -3.01 6.15 11.15
C LYS A 326 -4.26 6.83 11.70
N GLN A 327 -4.59 8.04 11.19
CA GLN A 327 -5.74 8.81 11.63
C GLN A 327 -6.92 8.73 10.65
N LEU A 328 -6.67 8.85 9.34
CA LEU A 328 -7.74 8.78 8.34
C LEU A 328 -7.96 7.37 7.78
N ASN A 329 -7.17 6.42 8.26
CA ASN A 329 -7.30 4.98 7.98
C ASN A 329 -7.33 4.64 6.48
N MET A 330 -6.55 5.40 5.69
CA MET A 330 -6.45 5.27 4.24
C MET A 330 -5.23 4.42 3.87
N TRP A 331 -5.40 3.43 3.01
CA TRP A 331 -4.29 2.65 2.49
C TRP A 331 -3.42 3.48 1.55
N MET A 332 -2.13 3.42 1.74
CA MET A 332 -1.15 4.12 0.90
C MET A 332 0.06 3.23 0.63
N GLN A 333 0.58 3.31 -0.59
CA GLN A 333 1.90 2.74 -0.87
C GLN A 333 2.96 3.68 -0.31
N TRP A 334 3.70 3.21 0.68
CA TRP A 334 4.83 3.94 1.23
C TRP A 334 5.92 3.00 1.70
N SER A 335 7.14 3.28 1.29
CA SER A 335 8.35 2.63 1.80
C SER A 335 9.40 3.70 2.06
N ASN A 336 10.02 3.71 3.23
CA ASN A 336 11.17 4.58 3.51
C ASN A 336 12.33 4.30 2.55
N ALA A 337 12.32 3.13 1.92
CA ALA A 337 13.27 2.72 0.91
C ALA A 337 12.92 3.16 -0.51
N LEU A 338 11.75 3.82 -0.77
CA LEU A 338 11.44 4.31 -2.11
C LEU A 338 12.54 5.25 -2.61
N TYR A 339 12.98 5.00 -3.83
CA TYR A 339 14.03 5.78 -4.45
C TYR A 339 13.60 7.23 -4.67
N ILE A 340 12.42 7.44 -5.23
CA ILE A 340 11.76 8.76 -5.33
C ILE A 340 10.61 8.78 -4.34
N LYS A 341 10.77 9.51 -3.24
CA LYS A 341 9.80 9.55 -2.14
C LYS A 341 8.46 10.19 -2.54
N ASP A 342 8.50 11.27 -3.31
CA ASP A 342 7.31 11.90 -3.89
C ASP A 342 7.33 11.77 -5.42
N ILE A 343 6.43 10.96 -5.96
CA ILE A 343 6.29 10.76 -7.41
C ILE A 343 5.95 12.06 -8.17
N LYS A 344 5.48 13.10 -7.47
CA LYS A 344 5.26 14.42 -8.07
C LYS A 344 6.57 15.05 -8.54
N ASP A 345 7.70 14.78 -7.85
CA ASP A 345 9.01 15.27 -8.26
C ASP A 345 9.38 14.72 -9.65
N TRP A 346 9.11 13.42 -9.88
CA TRP A 346 9.28 12.80 -11.18
C TRP A 346 8.32 13.37 -12.24
N LYS A 347 7.04 13.47 -11.91
CA LYS A 347 6.01 13.95 -12.86
C LYS A 347 6.26 15.39 -13.32
N ARG A 348 6.94 16.21 -12.52
CA ARG A 348 7.34 17.59 -12.89
C ARG A 348 8.44 17.63 -13.96
N CYS A 349 9.17 16.53 -14.15
CA CYS A 349 10.21 16.43 -15.18
C CYS A 349 9.63 16.36 -16.61
N ALA A 350 8.33 16.13 -16.75
CA ALA A 350 7.67 16.04 -18.05
C ALA A 350 7.62 17.40 -18.78
N ALA A 351 8.09 17.44 -20.02
CA ALA A 351 8.06 18.59 -20.88
C ALA A 351 7.61 18.21 -22.31
N LEU A 352 7.09 19.16 -23.05
CA LEU A 352 6.75 18.96 -24.47
C LEU A 352 8.02 18.97 -25.33
N ARG A 353 8.87 18.00 -25.08
CA ARG A 353 10.12 17.76 -25.81
C ARG A 353 10.25 16.30 -26.19
N THR A 354 10.88 16.06 -27.33
CA THR A 354 11.12 14.73 -27.88
C THR A 354 12.59 14.57 -28.28
N LEU A 355 13.01 13.35 -28.62
CA LEU A 355 14.37 13.11 -29.15
C LEU A 355 14.70 13.97 -30.39
N LYS A 356 13.70 14.38 -31.16
CA LYS A 356 13.89 15.21 -32.34
C LYS A 356 14.44 16.61 -32.05
N ASP A 357 14.19 17.10 -30.83
CA ASP A 357 14.69 18.40 -30.37
C ASP A 357 16.19 18.39 -30.07
N PHE A 358 16.80 17.18 -30.02
CA PHE A 358 18.19 16.95 -29.66
C PHE A 358 19.04 16.41 -30.83
N ARG A 359 18.66 16.68 -32.06
CA ARG A 359 19.42 16.24 -33.23
C ARG A 359 20.86 16.79 -33.21
N GLY A 360 21.81 15.91 -33.53
CA GLY A 360 23.25 16.25 -33.52
C GLY A 360 23.89 16.23 -32.12
N SER A 361 23.09 15.99 -31.06
CA SER A 361 23.60 16.01 -29.69
C SER A 361 24.37 14.75 -29.34
N LYS A 362 25.35 14.90 -28.44
CA LYS A 362 26.00 13.78 -27.74
C LYS A 362 24.99 13.08 -26.84
N CYS A 363 25.07 11.76 -26.78
CA CYS A 363 24.24 10.99 -25.88
C CYS A 363 25.03 9.84 -25.24
N TYR A 364 24.51 9.34 -24.12
CA TYR A 364 24.98 8.19 -23.39
C TYR A 364 23.87 7.14 -23.36
N VAL A 365 24.23 5.90 -23.64
CA VAL A 365 23.27 4.79 -23.74
C VAL A 365 23.46 3.89 -22.54
N GLY A 366 22.38 3.51 -21.88
CA GLY A 366 22.36 2.46 -20.85
C GLY A 366 21.57 1.27 -21.31
N VAL A 367 22.01 0.08 -20.97
CA VAL A 367 21.34 -1.18 -21.37
C VAL A 367 21.29 -2.12 -20.18
N ASP A 368 20.08 -2.46 -19.77
CA ASP A 368 19.81 -3.50 -18.79
C ASP A 368 19.24 -4.73 -19.49
N LEU A 369 20.00 -5.84 -19.46
CA LEU A 369 19.72 -7.09 -20.18
C LEU A 369 19.13 -8.14 -19.26
N SER A 370 17.88 -8.51 -19.47
CA SER A 370 17.27 -9.61 -18.74
C SER A 370 17.76 -10.99 -19.19
N SER A 371 17.84 -11.94 -18.25
CA SER A 371 18.36 -13.29 -18.48
C SER A 371 17.37 -14.33 -18.97
N GLY A 372 16.08 -14.05 -18.97
CA GLY A 372 15.17 -15.17 -19.18
C GLY A 372 13.71 -14.89 -19.43
N GLY A 373 13.31 -13.70 -19.78
CA GLY A 373 11.91 -13.43 -20.08
C GLY A 373 11.34 -12.25 -19.31
N ASP A 374 12.14 -11.58 -18.51
CA ASP A 374 11.84 -10.27 -17.92
C ASP A 374 12.00 -9.17 -18.97
N LEU A 375 11.65 -7.95 -18.63
CA LEU A 375 11.89 -6.78 -19.47
C LEU A 375 13.40 -6.62 -19.71
N THR A 376 13.75 -6.23 -20.92
CA THR A 376 15.06 -5.69 -21.25
C THR A 376 14.85 -4.23 -21.63
N SER A 377 15.66 -3.33 -21.10
CA SER A 377 15.44 -1.89 -21.30
C SER A 377 16.69 -1.19 -21.80
N ILE A 378 16.49 -0.18 -22.63
CA ILE A 378 17.52 0.78 -23.02
C ILE A 378 17.14 2.17 -22.54
N ALA A 379 18.13 2.97 -22.22
CA ALA A 379 17.99 4.38 -21.89
C ALA A 379 18.94 5.23 -22.72
N ILE A 380 18.48 6.40 -23.13
CA ILE A 380 19.29 7.45 -23.77
C ILE A 380 19.30 8.65 -22.83
N VAL A 381 20.47 9.08 -22.43
CA VAL A 381 20.67 10.29 -21.60
C VAL A 381 21.44 11.31 -22.41
N ILE A 382 20.85 12.51 -22.59
CA ILE A 382 21.41 13.60 -23.38
C ILE A 382 21.65 14.80 -22.47
N PRO A 383 22.90 15.04 -22.02
CA PRO A 383 23.27 16.28 -21.33
C PRO A 383 23.20 17.48 -22.30
N TYR A 384 22.62 18.59 -21.87
CA TYR A 384 22.56 19.82 -22.64
C TYR A 384 22.54 21.05 -21.72
N MET A 385 22.82 22.22 -22.28
CA MET A 385 22.78 23.48 -21.55
C MET A 385 21.56 24.31 -21.97
N ILE A 386 20.91 24.93 -20.99
CA ILE A 386 19.89 25.95 -21.22
C ILE A 386 20.03 27.03 -20.15
N ASP A 387 20.15 28.29 -20.55
CA ASP A 387 20.31 29.44 -19.65
C ASP A 387 21.46 29.26 -18.61
N GLY A 388 22.56 28.65 -19.05
CA GLY A 388 23.72 28.37 -18.18
C GLY A 388 23.54 27.22 -17.18
N VAL A 389 22.41 26.52 -17.23
CA VAL A 389 22.12 25.37 -16.36
C VAL A 389 22.23 24.07 -17.16
N LYS A 390 22.99 23.10 -16.63
CA LYS A 390 23.10 21.76 -17.22
C LYS A 390 21.80 21.00 -16.94
N LYS A 391 21.16 20.50 -18.01
CA LYS A 391 19.97 19.64 -17.94
C LYS A 391 20.23 18.34 -18.67
N TYR A 392 19.36 17.36 -18.41
CA TYR A 392 19.47 16.02 -18.98
C TYR A 392 18.12 15.59 -19.55
N PHE A 393 18.07 15.37 -20.85
CA PHE A 393 16.91 14.72 -21.45
C PHE A 393 17.07 13.20 -21.35
N VAL A 394 16.03 12.52 -20.91
CA VAL A 394 16.00 11.06 -20.72
C VAL A 394 14.90 10.44 -21.56
N HIS A 395 15.26 9.41 -22.31
CA HIS A 395 14.33 8.59 -23.09
C HIS A 395 14.60 7.10 -22.79
N THR A 396 13.55 6.30 -22.64
CA THR A 396 13.65 4.84 -22.44
C THR A 396 12.81 4.09 -23.44
N HIS A 397 13.20 2.83 -23.68
CA HIS A 397 12.42 1.87 -24.44
C HIS A 397 12.68 0.46 -23.94
N SER A 398 11.64 -0.36 -23.88
CA SER A 398 11.73 -1.72 -23.36
C SER A 398 11.34 -2.79 -24.37
N PHE A 399 11.82 -4.02 -24.14
CA PHE A 399 11.57 -5.18 -24.97
C PHE A 399 11.05 -6.31 -24.10
N ILE A 400 10.11 -7.10 -24.64
CA ILE A 400 9.51 -8.25 -23.97
C ILE A 400 9.33 -9.40 -24.95
N PRO A 401 9.62 -10.67 -24.58
CA PRO A 401 9.30 -11.82 -25.41
C PRO A 401 7.78 -12.03 -25.55
N ALA A 402 7.32 -12.39 -26.74
CA ALA A 402 5.90 -12.55 -27.03
C ALA A 402 5.16 -13.49 -26.07
N SER A 403 5.80 -14.61 -25.68
CA SER A 403 5.20 -15.59 -24.75
C SER A 403 5.03 -15.08 -23.33
N ARG A 404 5.67 -13.97 -22.96
CA ARG A 404 5.64 -13.40 -21.60
C ARG A 404 4.62 -12.29 -21.41
N VAL A 405 4.09 -11.72 -22.47
CA VAL A 405 3.16 -10.58 -22.40
C VAL A 405 1.94 -10.89 -21.54
N ASP A 406 1.24 -11.99 -21.84
CA ASP A 406 0.04 -12.39 -21.09
C ASP A 406 0.34 -12.79 -19.64
N GLU A 407 1.52 -13.36 -19.38
CA GLU A 407 1.98 -13.72 -18.05
C GLU A 407 2.22 -12.44 -17.24
N HIS A 408 2.96 -11.48 -17.78
CA HIS A 408 3.27 -10.22 -17.11
C HIS A 408 2.04 -9.33 -16.87
N ILE A 409 1.06 -9.31 -17.78
CA ILE A 409 -0.22 -8.64 -17.54
C ILE A 409 -0.89 -9.19 -16.27
N LYS A 410 -0.83 -10.52 -16.05
CA LYS A 410 -1.46 -11.18 -14.90
C LYS A 410 -0.65 -11.04 -13.60
N THR A 411 0.68 -11.15 -13.70
CA THR A 411 1.57 -11.10 -12.53
C THR A 411 1.78 -9.67 -12.05
N ASP A 412 2.16 -8.78 -12.96
CA ASP A 412 2.53 -7.40 -12.65
C ASP A 412 1.29 -6.49 -12.53
N LYS A 413 0.13 -6.96 -13.05
CA LYS A 413 -1.17 -6.26 -13.02
C LYS A 413 -1.14 -4.86 -13.63
N VAL A 414 -0.39 -4.70 -14.70
CA VAL A 414 -0.25 -3.45 -15.45
C VAL A 414 -0.57 -3.65 -16.94
N PRO A 415 -0.95 -2.59 -17.67
CA PRO A 415 -1.47 -2.69 -19.03
C PRO A 415 -0.34 -2.75 -20.07
N TYR A 416 0.38 -3.87 -20.16
CA TYR A 416 1.42 -4.06 -21.19
C TYR A 416 0.89 -3.90 -22.61
N ASP A 417 -0.34 -4.32 -22.87
CA ASP A 417 -1.03 -4.15 -24.14
C ASP A 417 -1.16 -2.67 -24.56
N VAL A 418 -1.50 -1.80 -23.60
CA VAL A 418 -1.55 -0.35 -23.81
C VAL A 418 -0.14 0.20 -24.06
N TRP A 419 0.87 -0.23 -23.31
CA TRP A 419 2.25 0.24 -23.47
C TRP A 419 2.85 -0.20 -24.81
N ILE A 420 2.53 -1.41 -25.27
CA ILE A 420 2.89 -1.90 -26.61
C ILE A 420 2.22 -1.05 -27.69
N SER A 421 0.91 -0.75 -27.55
CA SER A 421 0.17 0.07 -28.50
C SER A 421 0.69 1.51 -28.60
N LYS A 422 1.23 2.05 -27.48
CA LYS A 422 1.87 3.36 -27.41
C LYS A 422 3.32 3.38 -27.92
N GLY A 423 3.88 2.21 -28.25
CA GLY A 423 5.27 2.08 -28.68
C GLY A 423 6.31 2.24 -27.57
N LEU A 424 5.93 2.07 -26.29
CA LEU A 424 6.86 2.08 -25.16
C LEU A 424 7.57 0.73 -24.99
N VAL A 425 6.95 -0.34 -25.50
CA VAL A 425 7.47 -1.71 -25.44
C VAL A 425 7.42 -2.35 -26.80
N THR A 426 8.53 -2.97 -27.24
CA THR A 426 8.60 -3.81 -28.43
C THR A 426 8.51 -5.28 -28.06
N VAL A 427 7.58 -5.99 -28.70
CA VAL A 427 7.44 -7.45 -28.56
C VAL A 427 8.45 -8.14 -29.46
N THR A 428 9.23 -9.09 -28.91
CA THR A 428 10.19 -9.88 -29.70
C THR A 428 9.60 -11.26 -29.96
N GLU A 429 9.49 -11.62 -31.26
CA GLU A 429 8.86 -12.87 -31.71
C GLU A 429 9.85 -13.95 -32.11
N THR A 430 11.11 -13.58 -32.38
CA THR A 430 12.17 -14.52 -32.76
C THR A 430 12.54 -15.45 -31.59
N LEU A 431 13.32 -16.49 -31.87
CA LEU A 431 13.66 -17.51 -30.87
C LEU A 431 12.43 -18.18 -30.19
N GLY A 432 11.32 -18.29 -30.94
CA GLY A 432 10.06 -18.82 -30.42
C GLY A 432 9.33 -17.90 -29.45
N GLY A 433 9.73 -16.63 -29.36
CA GLY A 433 9.14 -15.65 -28.45
C GLY A 433 9.38 -15.94 -26.97
N ILE A 434 10.36 -16.82 -26.63
CA ILE A 434 10.63 -17.27 -25.25
C ILE A 434 11.67 -16.39 -24.58
N LYS A 435 12.62 -15.86 -25.36
CA LYS A 435 13.71 -15.00 -24.91
C LYS A 435 13.73 -13.72 -25.71
N THR A 436 14.20 -12.64 -25.09
CA THR A 436 14.46 -11.39 -25.81
C THR A 436 15.58 -11.62 -26.84
N ASP A 437 15.30 -11.30 -28.10
CA ASP A 437 16.32 -11.33 -29.15
C ASP A 437 17.05 -9.99 -29.18
N TYR A 438 18.32 -10.01 -28.82
CA TYR A 438 19.16 -8.81 -28.74
C TYR A 438 19.33 -8.10 -30.09
N LYS A 439 19.09 -8.78 -31.21
CA LYS A 439 19.07 -8.14 -32.54
C LYS A 439 17.97 -7.07 -32.68
N TYR A 440 16.82 -7.24 -31.98
CA TYR A 440 15.79 -6.21 -31.93
C TYR A 440 16.30 -4.96 -31.21
N ILE A 441 17.05 -5.14 -30.11
CA ILE A 441 17.63 -4.05 -29.34
C ILE A 441 18.65 -3.29 -30.17
N ILE A 442 19.58 -4.01 -30.80
CA ILE A 442 20.62 -3.44 -31.67
C ILE A 442 20.01 -2.66 -32.82
N LYS A 443 19.04 -3.27 -33.52
CA LYS A 443 18.35 -2.60 -34.62
C LYS A 443 17.59 -1.36 -34.17
N TYR A 444 16.88 -1.45 -33.05
CA TYR A 444 16.16 -0.29 -32.50
C TYR A 444 17.13 0.85 -32.14
N LEU A 445 18.24 0.54 -31.50
CA LEU A 445 19.26 1.52 -31.14
C LEU A 445 19.87 2.17 -32.39
N GLU A 446 20.20 1.40 -33.41
CA GLU A 446 20.73 1.89 -34.69
C GLU A 446 19.72 2.81 -35.38
N ASP A 447 18.47 2.38 -35.48
CA ASP A 447 17.40 3.15 -36.12
C ASP A 447 17.13 4.46 -35.34
N LEU A 448 17.08 4.41 -34.00
CA LEU A 448 16.86 5.57 -33.16
C LEU A 448 17.98 6.62 -33.30
N ILE A 449 19.24 6.18 -33.29
CA ILE A 449 20.41 7.02 -33.46
C ILE A 449 20.40 7.69 -34.84
N LYS A 450 20.16 6.92 -35.89
CA LYS A 450 20.11 7.42 -37.27
C LYS A 450 18.95 8.40 -37.49
N GLN A 451 17.74 8.08 -37.03
CA GLN A 451 16.56 8.91 -37.21
C GLN A 451 16.68 10.27 -36.50
N ASN A 452 17.35 10.29 -35.37
CA ASN A 452 17.52 11.52 -34.58
C ASN A 452 18.92 12.14 -34.69
N ASP A 453 19.80 11.59 -35.56
CA ASP A 453 21.16 12.09 -35.78
C ASP A 453 21.94 12.25 -34.46
N LEU A 454 21.80 11.27 -33.52
CA LEU A 454 22.45 11.31 -32.22
C LEU A 454 23.91 10.87 -32.34
N LYS A 455 24.76 11.34 -31.40
CA LYS A 455 26.18 11.00 -31.33
C LYS A 455 26.47 10.22 -30.04
N PRO A 456 26.32 8.89 -30.02
CA PRO A 456 26.64 8.07 -28.86
C PRO A 456 28.11 8.26 -28.49
N GLN A 457 28.34 8.57 -27.21
CA GLN A 457 29.70 8.69 -26.67
C GLN A 457 30.15 7.42 -25.99
N LEU A 458 29.19 6.72 -25.33
CA LEU A 458 29.46 5.49 -24.61
C LEU A 458 28.18 4.69 -24.43
N VAL A 459 28.28 3.36 -24.55
CA VAL A 459 27.22 2.42 -24.18
C VAL A 459 27.60 1.73 -22.88
N CYS A 460 26.82 1.98 -21.83
CA CYS A 460 26.97 1.42 -20.50
C CYS A 460 26.04 0.23 -20.31
N TYR A 461 26.53 -0.89 -19.79
CA TYR A 461 25.72 -2.11 -19.67
C TYR A 461 26.09 -2.93 -18.43
N ASP A 462 25.11 -3.70 -17.90
CA ASP A 462 25.39 -4.72 -16.91
C ASP A 462 26.15 -5.89 -17.59
N PRO A 463 27.32 -6.30 -17.09
CA PRO A 463 28.07 -7.42 -17.66
C PRO A 463 27.33 -8.76 -17.57
N HIS A 464 26.29 -8.88 -16.74
CA HIS A 464 25.50 -10.09 -16.63
C HIS A 464 24.71 -10.31 -17.91
N ASN A 465 24.87 -11.48 -18.56
CA ASN A 465 24.24 -11.85 -19.84
C ASN A 465 24.65 -11.05 -21.09
N ALA A 466 25.65 -10.16 -21.03
CA ALA A 466 25.97 -9.25 -22.12
C ALA A 466 26.83 -9.86 -23.25
N SER A 467 27.40 -11.06 -23.11
CA SER A 467 28.41 -11.60 -24.04
C SER A 467 27.93 -11.69 -25.50
N ALA A 468 26.68 -12.10 -25.75
CA ALA A 468 26.12 -12.16 -27.09
C ALA A 468 25.76 -10.78 -27.67
N PHE A 469 25.34 -9.85 -26.82
CA PHE A 469 25.00 -8.48 -27.16
C PHE A 469 26.25 -7.67 -27.55
N LEU A 470 27.37 -7.90 -26.88
CA LEU A 470 28.61 -7.16 -27.08
C LEU A 470 29.19 -7.31 -28.48
N SER A 471 29.19 -8.53 -29.03
CA SER A 471 29.71 -8.78 -30.38
C SER A 471 28.93 -8.01 -31.46
N ASP A 472 27.62 -7.87 -31.28
CA ASP A 472 26.77 -7.11 -32.20
C ASP A 472 26.92 -5.60 -31.98
N LEU A 473 27.14 -5.15 -30.74
CA LEU A 473 27.38 -3.75 -30.39
C LEU A 473 28.74 -3.25 -30.95
N GLU A 474 29.80 -4.07 -30.79
CA GLU A 474 31.13 -3.78 -31.35
C GLU A 474 31.09 -3.67 -32.89
N ALA A 475 30.26 -4.47 -33.56
CA ALA A 475 30.08 -4.40 -34.99
C ALA A 475 29.46 -3.06 -35.47
N LEU A 476 28.73 -2.37 -34.60
CA LEU A 476 28.20 -1.01 -34.87
C LEU A 476 29.24 0.11 -34.63
N GLY A 477 30.40 -0.23 -34.05
CA GLY A 477 31.50 0.72 -33.81
C GLY A 477 31.26 1.65 -32.62
N PHE A 478 30.43 1.26 -31.63
CA PHE A 478 30.20 2.02 -30.42
C PHE A 478 31.20 1.62 -29.33
N ASP A 479 31.76 2.64 -28.65
CA ASP A 479 32.52 2.40 -27.43
C ASP A 479 31.59 1.93 -26.31
N SER A 480 31.99 0.90 -25.57
CA SER A 480 31.17 0.31 -24.52
C SER A 480 31.93 0.11 -23.22
N VAL A 481 31.22 0.15 -22.09
CA VAL A 481 31.77 -0.07 -20.76
C VAL A 481 30.81 -0.89 -19.90
N ALA A 482 31.38 -1.91 -19.24
CA ALA A 482 30.66 -2.69 -18.24
C ALA A 482 30.52 -1.92 -16.93
N ILE A 483 29.30 -1.86 -16.40
CA ILE A 483 28.98 -1.24 -15.11
C ILE A 483 28.64 -2.35 -14.12
N THR A 484 29.46 -2.51 -13.10
CA THR A 484 29.24 -3.53 -12.07
C THR A 484 28.06 -3.13 -11.18
N GLN A 485 27.06 -3.99 -11.04
CA GLN A 485 25.81 -3.73 -10.31
C GLN A 485 25.98 -3.80 -8.78
N THR A 486 26.98 -3.09 -8.23
CA THR A 486 27.23 -2.98 -6.78
C THR A 486 26.86 -1.60 -6.25
N ALA A 487 26.45 -1.53 -4.97
CA ALA A 487 26.17 -0.24 -4.33
C ALA A 487 27.35 0.72 -4.41
N LYS A 488 28.56 0.22 -4.28
CA LYS A 488 29.80 1.04 -4.40
C LYS A 488 29.94 1.68 -5.78
N GLU A 489 29.68 0.92 -6.83
CA GLU A 489 29.86 1.39 -8.20
C GLU A 489 28.75 2.35 -8.63
N LEU A 490 27.50 2.08 -8.22
CA LEU A 490 26.33 2.84 -8.64
C LEU A 490 25.95 4.00 -7.71
N ASN A 491 26.58 4.11 -6.54
CA ASN A 491 26.22 5.11 -5.53
C ASN A 491 26.09 6.52 -6.10
N ASP A 492 27.16 7.00 -6.75
CA ASP A 492 27.23 8.38 -7.21
C ASP A 492 26.14 8.67 -8.26
N ALA A 493 25.96 7.77 -9.23
CA ALA A 493 24.92 7.91 -10.25
C ALA A 493 23.51 7.86 -9.65
N THR A 494 23.28 6.97 -8.68
CA THR A 494 22.01 6.84 -7.98
C THR A 494 21.66 8.09 -7.18
N VAL A 495 22.64 8.64 -6.44
CA VAL A 495 22.42 9.85 -5.64
C VAL A 495 22.23 11.07 -6.55
N ASP A 496 23.10 11.24 -7.55
CA ASP A 496 23.09 12.40 -8.45
C ASP A 496 21.79 12.46 -9.26
N PHE A 497 21.36 11.38 -9.88
CA PHE A 497 20.10 11.34 -10.64
C PHE A 497 18.90 11.76 -9.79
N ARG A 498 18.82 11.29 -8.54
CA ARG A 498 17.76 11.68 -7.61
C ARG A 498 17.80 13.18 -7.26
N LEU A 499 19.00 13.75 -7.10
CA LEU A 499 19.15 15.17 -6.82
C LEU A 499 18.77 16.02 -8.03
N GLU A 500 19.15 15.61 -9.24
CA GLU A 500 18.82 16.30 -10.49
C GLU A 500 17.31 16.26 -10.79
N ILE A 501 16.60 15.17 -10.45
CA ILE A 501 15.14 15.11 -10.46
C ILE A 501 14.55 16.19 -9.54
N LYS A 502 15.03 16.27 -8.28
CA LYS A 502 14.55 17.27 -7.32
C LYS A 502 14.86 18.71 -7.75
N ALA A 503 16.02 18.93 -8.35
CA ALA A 503 16.43 20.22 -8.87
C ALA A 503 15.63 20.65 -10.12
N GLY A 504 14.88 19.72 -10.77
CA GLY A 504 14.16 19.97 -12.01
C GLY A 504 15.07 20.05 -13.25
N ASN A 505 16.23 19.42 -13.17
CA ASN A 505 17.21 19.38 -14.26
C ASN A 505 17.05 18.13 -15.15
N VAL A 506 16.30 17.13 -14.70
CA VAL A 506 15.89 16.00 -15.55
C VAL A 506 14.67 16.39 -16.37
N VAL A 507 14.69 16.07 -17.65
CA VAL A 507 13.59 16.32 -18.60
C VAL A 507 13.22 15.02 -19.30
N ILE A 508 11.95 14.70 -19.32
CA ILE A 508 11.39 13.54 -20.03
C ILE A 508 10.28 13.98 -20.98
N GLU A 509 10.02 13.16 -21.98
CA GLU A 509 8.92 13.39 -22.92
C GLU A 509 7.58 13.44 -22.19
N GLY A 510 6.79 14.47 -22.47
CA GLY A 510 5.49 14.70 -21.87
C GLY A 510 4.39 14.86 -22.91
N THR A 511 3.17 14.59 -22.48
CA THR A 511 1.95 14.80 -23.26
C THR A 511 1.07 15.82 -22.57
N GLU A 512 0.48 16.74 -23.35
CA GLU A 512 -0.48 17.69 -22.83
C GLU A 512 -1.84 17.02 -22.57
N VAL A 513 -2.36 17.18 -21.36
CA VAL A 513 -3.65 16.63 -20.93
C VAL A 513 -4.51 17.76 -20.39
N GLY A 514 -5.61 18.07 -21.09
CA GLY A 514 -6.50 19.15 -20.67
C GLY A 514 -5.81 20.51 -20.65
N LYS A 515 -6.33 21.47 -19.93
CA LYS A 515 -5.93 22.91 -19.94
C LYS A 515 -4.42 23.14 -19.62
N GLY A 516 -3.50 22.75 -20.51
CA GLY A 516 -2.06 23.06 -20.39
C GLY A 516 -1.28 22.23 -19.36
N LYS A 517 -1.85 21.14 -18.81
CA LYS A 517 -1.14 20.23 -17.90
C LYS A 517 -0.32 19.21 -18.71
N VAL A 518 0.99 19.20 -18.50
CA VAL A 518 1.89 18.20 -19.09
C VAL A 518 2.09 17.05 -18.11
N VAL A 519 1.98 15.83 -18.61
CA VAL A 519 2.22 14.59 -17.85
C VAL A 519 3.25 13.72 -18.58
N PRO A 520 3.99 12.82 -17.90
CA PRO A 520 4.90 11.90 -18.55
C PRO A 520 4.21 11.07 -19.64
N PHE A 521 4.81 11.02 -20.81
CA PHE A 521 4.35 10.17 -21.90
C PHE A 521 4.66 8.70 -21.62
N ASP A 522 5.87 8.41 -21.09
CA ASP A 522 6.31 7.07 -20.73
C ASP A 522 5.74 6.66 -19.38
N GLU A 523 4.62 5.94 -19.44
CA GLU A 523 3.95 5.39 -18.26
C GLU A 523 4.71 4.20 -17.67
N LEU A 524 5.41 3.40 -18.51
CA LEU A 524 6.23 2.28 -18.05
C LEU A 524 7.40 2.78 -17.22
N LEU A 525 8.12 3.79 -17.69
CA LEU A 525 9.20 4.40 -16.91
C LEU A 525 8.67 5.01 -15.61
N THR A 526 7.52 5.67 -15.64
CA THR A 526 6.91 6.24 -14.44
C THR A 526 6.54 5.16 -13.42
N TRP A 527 6.03 4.02 -13.87
CA TRP A 527 5.75 2.86 -13.04
C TRP A 527 7.03 2.22 -12.48
N SER A 528 8.07 2.07 -13.30
CA SER A 528 9.39 1.56 -12.91
C SER A 528 10.02 2.41 -11.80
N ILE A 529 9.98 3.74 -11.93
CA ILE A 529 10.44 4.69 -10.91
C ILE A 529 9.67 4.55 -9.59
N ALA A 530 8.35 4.35 -9.67
CA ALA A 530 7.52 4.15 -8.47
C ALA A 530 7.81 2.82 -7.75
N ASN A 531 8.34 1.82 -8.45
CA ASN A 531 8.72 0.51 -7.91
C ASN A 531 10.15 0.49 -7.35
N ALA A 532 11.02 1.41 -7.79
CA ALA A 532 12.41 1.44 -7.39
C ALA A 532 12.58 1.76 -5.90
N LYS A 533 13.35 0.95 -5.21
CA LYS A 533 13.75 1.13 -3.81
C LYS A 533 15.25 1.33 -3.70
N THR A 534 15.67 1.95 -2.62
CA THR A 534 17.08 2.13 -2.29
C THR A 534 17.52 1.04 -1.33
N ILE A 535 18.58 0.33 -1.65
CA ILE A 535 19.29 -0.55 -0.73
C ILE A 535 20.66 0.04 -0.46
N SER A 536 21.18 -0.16 0.76
CA SER A 536 22.52 0.32 1.17
C SER A 536 23.40 -0.83 1.62
N ASN A 537 24.70 -0.68 1.38
CA ASN A 537 25.71 -1.54 1.98
C ASN A 537 26.10 -1.04 3.38
N SER A 538 27.04 -1.75 4.03
CA SER A 538 27.54 -1.41 5.38
C SER A 538 28.27 -0.06 5.47
N TYR A 539 28.65 0.54 4.34
CA TYR A 539 29.33 1.84 4.26
C TYR A 539 28.35 2.99 3.97
N GLY A 540 27.03 2.71 3.85
CA GLY A 540 26.02 3.70 3.54
C GLY A 540 25.92 4.06 2.04
N GLU A 541 26.69 3.38 1.17
CA GLU A 541 26.59 3.55 -0.28
C GLU A 541 25.31 2.87 -0.78
N ILE A 542 24.58 3.53 -1.69
CA ILE A 542 23.27 3.10 -2.15
C ILE A 542 23.24 2.69 -3.62
N LYS A 543 22.35 1.78 -3.94
CA LYS A 543 21.88 1.51 -5.31
C LYS A 543 20.37 1.34 -5.32
N ILE A 544 19.76 1.39 -6.49
CA ILE A 544 18.36 0.98 -6.64
C ILE A 544 18.23 -0.54 -6.66
N ASP A 545 17.09 -1.02 -6.22
CA ASP A 545 16.72 -2.44 -6.27
C ASP A 545 15.19 -2.57 -6.32
N LYS A 546 14.70 -3.71 -6.75
CA LYS A 546 13.27 -4.04 -6.72
C LYS A 546 12.84 -4.50 -5.33
N ALA A 547 11.60 -4.21 -4.98
CA ALA A 547 11.06 -4.60 -3.68
C ALA A 547 10.58 -6.05 -3.65
N LEU A 548 10.04 -6.52 -4.76
CA LEU A 548 9.50 -7.86 -4.99
C LEU A 548 9.97 -8.33 -6.35
N ASP A 549 9.97 -9.64 -6.56
CA ASP A 549 10.33 -10.23 -7.86
C ASP A 549 9.39 -9.80 -9.01
N GLU A 550 8.18 -9.37 -8.68
CA GLU A 550 7.17 -8.86 -9.62
C GLU A 550 7.38 -7.36 -9.97
N ASP A 551 8.23 -6.64 -9.25
CA ASP A 551 8.53 -5.22 -9.53
C ASP A 551 9.55 -5.14 -10.66
N ARG A 552 9.23 -4.37 -11.71
CA ARG A 552 10.13 -4.15 -12.85
C ARG A 552 10.76 -2.78 -12.69
N ILE A 553 12.09 -2.78 -12.62
CA ILE A 553 12.89 -1.55 -12.52
C ILE A 553 13.88 -1.42 -13.68
N ASP A 554 13.81 -2.32 -14.66
CA ASP A 554 14.72 -2.37 -15.81
C ASP A 554 14.86 -1.02 -16.54
N PRO A 555 13.79 -0.21 -16.78
CA PRO A 555 13.95 1.11 -17.40
C PRO A 555 14.79 2.08 -16.57
N ILE A 556 14.62 2.10 -15.24
CA ILE A 556 15.42 2.99 -14.39
C ILE A 556 16.84 2.45 -14.18
N ASP A 557 17.06 1.14 -14.13
CA ASP A 557 18.39 0.54 -14.07
C ASP A 557 19.20 0.94 -15.31
N ALA A 558 18.61 0.83 -16.49
CA ALA A 558 19.24 1.32 -17.73
C ALA A 558 19.56 2.82 -17.67
N ILE A 559 18.71 3.66 -17.05
CA ILE A 559 19.02 5.09 -16.86
C ILE A 559 20.23 5.27 -15.96
N ILE A 560 20.32 4.58 -14.83
CA ILE A 560 21.43 4.72 -13.87
C ILE A 560 22.75 4.31 -14.53
N ASP A 561 22.76 3.26 -15.35
CA ASP A 561 23.95 2.85 -16.10
C ASP A 561 24.41 3.95 -17.08
N ALA A 562 23.50 4.52 -17.87
CA ALA A 562 23.81 5.64 -18.75
C ALA A 562 24.24 6.91 -17.96
N TRP A 563 23.56 7.17 -16.84
CA TRP A 563 23.77 8.33 -16.01
C TRP A 563 25.20 8.39 -15.45
N LYS A 564 25.75 7.24 -15.11
CA LYS A 564 27.12 7.16 -14.60
C LYS A 564 28.17 7.76 -15.52
N ALA A 565 27.94 7.69 -16.82
CA ALA A 565 28.80 8.33 -17.82
C ALA A 565 28.35 9.77 -18.09
N ALA A 566 27.04 9.99 -18.26
CA ALA A 566 26.46 11.27 -18.64
C ALA A 566 26.71 12.39 -17.61
N MET A 567 26.68 12.07 -16.31
CA MET A 567 26.92 13.06 -15.25
C MET A 567 28.32 13.65 -15.30
N LYS A 568 29.32 12.92 -15.86
CA LYS A 568 30.72 13.33 -15.98
C LYS A 568 31.01 14.20 -17.20
N GLU A 569 30.02 14.36 -18.13
CA GLU A 569 30.21 15.23 -19.29
C GLU A 569 30.48 16.67 -18.84
N GLU A 570 31.66 17.18 -19.18
CA GLU A 570 32.01 18.57 -18.95
C GLU A 570 31.56 19.41 -20.15
N TYR A 571 30.73 20.41 -19.90
CA TYR A 571 30.40 21.40 -20.92
C TYR A 571 31.60 22.35 -21.09
N LYS A 572 32.27 22.26 -22.22
CA LYS A 572 33.22 23.29 -22.66
C LYS A 572 32.42 24.21 -23.56
N PRO A 573 32.22 25.50 -23.19
CA PRO A 573 31.58 26.45 -24.07
C PRO A 573 32.32 26.49 -25.40
N ASP A 574 31.60 26.49 -26.50
CA ASP A 574 32.22 26.63 -27.83
C ASP A 574 33.05 27.91 -27.82
N THR A 575 34.32 27.81 -28.22
CA THR A 575 35.20 28.97 -28.27
C THR A 575 34.61 30.11 -29.08
N ASN A 576 33.78 29.81 -30.07
CA ASN A 576 33.06 30.76 -30.86
C ASN A 576 31.89 31.46 -30.12
N GLU A 577 31.15 30.75 -29.23
CA GLU A 577 30.14 31.36 -28.36
C GLU A 577 30.78 32.32 -27.36
N VAL A 578 31.87 31.93 -26.72
CA VAL A 578 32.62 32.82 -25.81
C VAL A 578 33.15 34.03 -26.52
N VAL A 579 33.67 33.86 -27.73
CA VAL A 579 34.16 34.99 -28.56
C VAL A 579 33.00 35.89 -28.99
N ASN A 580 31.85 35.35 -29.37
CA ASN A 580 30.69 36.14 -29.74
C ASN A 580 30.07 36.87 -28.53
N GLU A 581 29.93 36.23 -27.36
CA GLU A 581 29.52 36.93 -26.14
C GLU A 581 30.49 38.01 -25.73
N TRP A 582 31.82 37.78 -25.92
CA TRP A 582 32.81 38.79 -25.66
C TRP A 582 32.76 39.95 -26.65
N LEU A 583 32.52 39.66 -27.91
CA LEU A 583 32.30 40.68 -28.97
C LEU A 583 31.04 41.50 -28.72
N GLU A 584 29.95 40.86 -28.34
CA GLU A 584 28.69 41.57 -27.98
C GLU A 584 28.87 42.45 -26.74
N MET A 585 29.60 41.94 -25.71
CA MET A 585 29.93 42.74 -24.53
C MET A 585 30.85 43.92 -24.92
N TYR A 586 31.86 43.67 -25.76
CA TYR A 586 32.78 44.69 -26.23
C TYR A 586 32.08 45.78 -27.04
N GLU A 587 31.18 45.43 -27.99
CA GLU A 587 30.37 46.36 -28.72
C GLU A 587 29.39 47.15 -27.82
N LYS A 588 28.80 46.54 -26.84
CA LYS A 588 27.93 47.18 -25.84
C LYS A 588 28.68 48.17 -24.92
N TYR A 589 29.91 47.92 -24.64
CA TYR A 589 30.74 48.83 -23.82
C TYR A 589 31.44 49.92 -24.64
N MET A 590 31.91 49.58 -25.85
CA MET A 590 32.62 50.54 -26.69
C MET A 590 31.67 51.38 -27.58
N GLY A 591 30.48 50.86 -27.94
CA GLY A 591 29.44 51.60 -28.67
C GLY A 591 28.77 52.75 -27.88
N LYS A 592 29.03 52.85 -26.57
CA LYS A 592 28.55 53.98 -25.74
C LYS A 592 29.54 55.10 -25.54
N GLY A 593 30.71 55.01 -26.21
CA GLY A 593 31.79 55.99 -26.09
C GLY A 593 31.85 57.07 -27.18
N GLY A 594 30.89 57.14 -28.12
CA GLY A 594 30.96 57.97 -29.28
C GLY A 594 29.85 58.99 -29.48
N GLU A 595 29.35 59.62 -28.38
CA GLU A 595 28.55 60.84 -28.49
C GLU A 595 28.77 61.74 -27.28
N LYS A 596 29.91 62.44 -27.33
CA LYS A 596 30.09 63.72 -26.64
C LYS A 596 31.14 64.50 -27.39
N GLU A 597 30.68 65.31 -28.35
CA GLU A 597 31.11 66.69 -28.61
C GLU A 597 30.02 67.39 -29.45
#